data_29984528449209d43771c092524efceb
#
_entry.id   29984528449209d43771c092524efceb
#
_cell.length_a   1.000
_cell.length_b   1.000
_cell.length_c   1.000
_cell.angle_alpha   90.00
_cell.angle_beta   90.00
_cell.angle_gamma   90.00
#
_symmetry.space_group_name_H-M   'P 1'
#
loop_
_entity.id
_entity.type
_entity.pdbx_description
1 polymer ?
#
loop_
_entity_poly.entity_id
_entity_poly.type
_entity_poly.pdbx_seq_one_letter_code
_entity_poly.pdbx_strand_id
1 'polypeptide(L)'
;LPIYNRKKLPKEIKIPEISKIKETKNTIVLKKFIESNFKDHPGDTKKFWFPTTRKDANKWLDEFMKERIKLFGDYEDAVTDKSNTVFHSALSPLINLGLFTPEEIIEKLRKVEGKIPMNSLEGYIRQIIGWREFMRGIYQNYDEHLEKNNFFNHKRKMKTNWYKGNTGLHPLDHA
;
A
#
# COMPACT_ATOMS: atom_id res chain seq x y z
N LEU A 1 3.13 -21.80 -0.31
CA LEU A 1 2.56 -22.28 0.95
C LEU A 1 2.68 -21.17 2.00
N PRO A 2 1.63 -20.90 2.82
CA PRO A 2 1.61 -19.77 3.78
C PRO A 2 2.79 -19.74 4.74
N ILE A 3 3.34 -20.89 5.08
CA ILE A 3 4.48 -21.05 5.99
C ILE A 3 5.76 -20.33 5.52
N TYR A 4 5.91 -20.13 4.20
CA TYR A 4 7.09 -19.45 3.63
C TYR A 4 6.92 -17.93 3.57
N ASN A 5 5.71 -17.42 3.75
CA ASN A 5 5.36 -16.00 3.59
C ASN A 5 5.15 -15.27 4.92
N ARG A 6 5.40 -15.94 6.06
CA ARG A 6 5.14 -15.39 7.40
C ARG A 6 6.33 -15.51 8.32
N LYS A 7 7.50 -15.14 7.83
CA LYS A 7 8.72 -15.15 8.63
C LYS A 7 8.79 -13.93 9.53
N LYS A 8 9.30 -14.12 10.74
CA LYS A 8 9.64 -13.01 11.63
C LYS A 8 10.80 -12.22 11.04
N LEU A 9 10.71 -10.90 11.06
CA LEU A 9 11.78 -10.01 10.60
C LEU A 9 13.01 -10.14 11.51
N PRO A 10 14.18 -10.53 10.97
CA PRO A 10 15.42 -10.56 11.77
C PRO A 10 15.82 -9.16 12.23
N LYS A 11 16.41 -9.05 13.42
CA LYS A 11 16.82 -7.75 13.99
C LYS A 11 17.85 -7.01 13.13
N GLU A 12 18.73 -7.77 12.49
CA GLU A 12 19.86 -7.28 11.69
C GLU A 12 19.52 -7.04 10.23
N ILE A 13 18.29 -7.38 9.80
CA ILE A 13 17.90 -7.22 8.40
C ILE A 13 17.89 -5.74 8.01
N LYS A 14 18.58 -5.42 6.94
CA LYS A 14 18.55 -4.07 6.36
C LYS A 14 17.27 -3.93 5.52
N ILE A 15 16.39 -3.06 5.93
CA ILE A 15 15.20 -2.70 5.15
C ILE A 15 15.60 -1.58 4.19
N PRO A 16 15.42 -1.75 2.86
CA PRO A 16 15.72 -0.69 1.90
C PRO A 16 14.79 0.51 2.13
N GLU A 17 15.35 1.70 2.16
CA GLU A 17 14.55 2.93 2.18
C GLU A 17 13.95 3.18 0.79
N ILE A 18 12.74 3.70 0.77
CA ILE A 18 12.12 4.15 -0.47
C ILE A 18 12.71 5.51 -0.85
N SER A 19 13.14 5.64 -2.10
CA SER A 19 13.74 6.87 -2.62
C SER A 19 12.78 8.05 -2.51
N LYS A 20 13.26 9.15 -1.95
CA LYS A 20 12.51 10.40 -1.88
C LYS A 20 12.26 10.96 -3.28
N ILE A 21 11.02 11.30 -3.56
CA ILE A 21 10.60 11.91 -4.82
C ILE A 21 10.55 13.42 -4.63
N LYS A 22 11.07 14.15 -5.62
CA LYS A 22 10.99 15.61 -5.64
C LYS A 22 9.56 16.06 -5.96
N GLU A 23 9.02 16.92 -5.13
CA GLU A 23 7.67 17.47 -5.35
C GLU A 23 7.62 18.29 -6.66
N THR A 24 6.54 18.08 -7.42
CA THR A 24 6.26 18.90 -8.61
C THR A 24 5.67 20.24 -8.21
N LYS A 25 5.69 21.21 -9.13
CA LYS A 25 5.03 22.50 -8.92
C LYS A 25 3.54 22.34 -8.59
N ASN A 26 2.86 21.43 -9.28
CA ASN A 26 1.44 21.13 -9.03
C ASN A 26 1.22 20.55 -7.63
N THR A 27 2.06 19.62 -7.19
CA THR A 27 2.01 19.06 -5.84
C THR A 27 2.11 20.15 -4.78
N ILE A 28 3.05 21.09 -4.94
CA ILE A 28 3.24 22.22 -4.00
C ILE A 28 1.99 23.11 -3.94
N VAL A 29 1.41 23.43 -5.09
CA VAL A 29 0.18 24.25 -5.17
C VAL A 29 -0.99 23.53 -4.51
N LEU A 30 -1.19 22.24 -4.81
CA LEU A 30 -2.28 21.46 -4.25
C LEU A 30 -2.14 21.24 -2.73
N LYS A 31 -0.94 21.07 -2.22
CA LYS A 31 -0.70 20.99 -0.78
C LYS A 31 -1.18 22.25 -0.08
N LYS A 32 -0.82 23.43 -0.57
CA LYS A 32 -1.29 24.71 -0.03
C LYS A 32 -2.81 24.87 -0.11
N PHE A 33 -3.42 24.44 -1.21
CA PHE A 33 -4.87 24.45 -1.37
C PHE A 33 -5.56 23.55 -0.32
N ILE A 34 -5.06 22.34 -0.12
CA ILE A 34 -5.61 21.40 0.88
C ILE A 34 -5.46 21.97 2.29
N GLU A 35 -4.28 22.48 2.64
CA GLU A 35 -4.02 23.08 3.96
C GLU A 35 -4.92 24.28 4.27
N SER A 36 -5.29 25.06 3.25
CA SER A 36 -6.18 26.21 3.47
C SER A 36 -7.66 25.85 3.51
N ASN A 37 -8.10 24.87 2.71
CA ASN A 37 -9.53 24.55 2.57
C ASN A 37 -10.00 23.38 3.44
N PHE A 38 -9.09 22.51 3.90
CA PHE A 38 -9.40 21.31 4.64
C PHE A 38 -8.64 21.22 5.98
N LYS A 39 -8.30 22.36 6.57
CA LYS A 39 -7.53 22.47 7.82
C LYS A 39 -8.14 21.72 9.02
N ASP A 40 -9.47 21.57 9.01
CA ASP A 40 -10.21 20.88 10.09
C ASP A 40 -10.37 19.37 9.84
N HIS A 41 -9.83 18.85 8.73
CA HIS A 41 -9.83 17.41 8.42
C HIS A 41 -8.62 16.71 9.03
N PRO A 42 -8.74 15.40 9.37
CA PRO A 42 -7.62 14.62 9.86
C PRO A 42 -6.48 14.50 8.85
N GLY A 43 -5.24 14.47 9.33
CA GLY A 43 -4.04 14.33 8.52
C GLY A 43 -3.37 15.65 8.18
N ASP A 44 -2.23 15.57 7.52
CA ASP A 44 -1.49 16.73 7.01
C ASP A 44 -0.80 16.40 5.67
N THR A 45 -0.46 17.43 4.91
CA THR A 45 0.22 17.27 3.62
C THR A 45 1.73 17.18 3.71
N LYS A 46 2.33 17.43 4.89
CA LYS A 46 3.79 17.52 5.09
C LYS A 46 4.47 16.16 4.85
N LYS A 47 3.77 15.09 5.21
CA LYS A 47 4.24 13.71 5.07
C LYS A 47 3.87 13.06 3.73
N PHE A 48 3.32 13.80 2.78
CA PHE A 48 3.03 13.27 1.45
C PHE A 48 4.34 12.92 0.73
N TRP A 49 4.47 11.68 0.29
CA TRP A 49 5.72 11.09 -0.20
C TRP A 49 5.57 10.30 -1.51
N PHE A 50 4.37 10.16 -2.02
CA PHE A 50 4.10 9.41 -3.24
C PHE A 50 4.50 10.16 -4.52
N PRO A 51 4.98 9.44 -5.56
CA PRO A 51 5.18 10.04 -6.87
C PRO A 51 3.85 10.50 -7.48
N THR A 52 3.88 11.63 -8.15
CA THR A 52 2.73 12.23 -8.84
C THR A 52 2.90 12.29 -10.34
N THR A 53 4.02 11.76 -10.85
CA THR A 53 4.28 11.64 -12.28
C THR A 53 4.52 10.19 -12.67
N ARG A 54 4.14 9.81 -13.90
CA ARG A 54 4.41 8.47 -14.43
C ARG A 54 5.90 8.16 -14.49
N LYS A 55 6.74 9.16 -14.77
CA LYS A 55 8.20 9.01 -14.78
C LYS A 55 8.73 8.58 -13.40
N ASP A 56 8.31 9.25 -12.35
CA ASP A 56 8.76 8.95 -10.99
C ASP A 56 8.12 7.66 -10.44
N ALA A 57 6.87 7.38 -10.83
CA ALA A 57 6.22 6.12 -10.55
C ALA A 57 7.00 4.94 -11.15
N ASN A 58 7.48 5.05 -12.40
CA ASN A 58 8.33 4.03 -13.03
C ASN A 58 9.64 3.80 -12.27
N LYS A 59 10.32 4.86 -11.83
CA LYS A 59 11.53 4.72 -11.01
C LYS A 59 11.25 3.96 -9.71
N TRP A 60 10.15 4.26 -9.08
CA TRP A 60 9.73 3.59 -7.85
C TRP A 60 9.45 2.10 -8.05
N LEU A 61 8.76 1.74 -9.15
CA LEU A 61 8.53 0.35 -9.52
C LEU A 61 9.84 -0.38 -9.84
N ASP A 62 10.77 0.27 -10.57
CA ASP A 62 12.09 -0.30 -10.88
C ASP A 62 12.92 -0.54 -9.60
N GLU A 63 12.87 0.39 -8.66
CA GLU A 63 13.53 0.26 -7.35
C GLU A 63 12.94 -0.91 -6.53
N PHE A 64 11.61 -1.05 -6.52
CA PHE A 64 10.96 -2.20 -5.88
C PHE A 64 11.41 -3.53 -6.50
N MET A 65 11.39 -3.64 -7.83
CA MET A 65 11.82 -4.86 -8.53
C MET A 65 13.29 -5.21 -8.29
N LYS A 66 14.14 -4.22 -8.07
CA LYS A 66 15.56 -4.42 -7.83
C LYS A 66 15.88 -4.78 -6.37
N GLU A 67 15.26 -4.09 -5.42
CA GLU A 67 15.74 -4.07 -4.04
C GLU A 67 14.85 -4.82 -3.06
N ARG A 68 13.52 -4.85 -3.28
CA ARG A 68 12.57 -5.37 -2.29
C ARG A 68 11.86 -6.65 -2.68
N ILE A 69 11.59 -6.86 -3.97
CA ILE A 69 10.78 -8.00 -4.44
C ILE A 69 11.30 -9.36 -3.98
N LYS A 70 12.63 -9.53 -3.87
CA LYS A 70 13.23 -10.82 -3.48
C LYS A 70 12.83 -11.28 -2.07
N LEU A 71 12.61 -10.33 -1.17
CA LEU A 71 12.25 -10.60 0.22
C LEU A 71 10.77 -10.33 0.51
N PHE A 72 10.02 -9.92 -0.50
CA PHE A 72 8.59 -9.63 -0.36
C PHE A 72 7.82 -10.83 0.20
N GLY A 73 7.97 -12.01 -0.41
CA GLY A 73 7.23 -13.22 0.02
C GLY A 73 7.58 -13.66 1.44
N ASP A 74 8.84 -13.61 1.82
CA ASP A 74 9.27 -14.00 3.17
C ASP A 74 8.67 -13.11 4.27
N TYR A 75 8.54 -11.81 3.98
CA TYR A 75 8.17 -10.79 4.96
C TYR A 75 6.90 -10.02 4.59
N GLU A 76 6.02 -10.61 3.77
CA GLU A 76 4.76 -10.01 3.34
C GLU A 76 3.89 -9.54 4.52
N ASP A 77 3.82 -10.34 5.59
CA ASP A 77 3.04 -10.06 6.78
C ASP A 77 3.89 -9.47 7.95
N ALA A 78 5.14 -9.13 7.70
CA ALA A 78 6.02 -8.64 8.76
C ALA A 78 5.72 -7.18 9.12
N VAL A 79 5.72 -6.88 10.40
CA VAL A 79 5.50 -5.55 10.97
C VAL A 79 6.70 -5.15 11.82
N THR A 80 7.09 -3.88 11.74
CA THR A 80 8.17 -3.27 12.55
C THR A 80 7.92 -1.79 12.74
N ASP A 81 8.41 -1.23 13.83
CA ASP A 81 8.45 0.20 14.12
C ASP A 81 9.50 0.98 13.29
N LYS A 82 10.40 0.26 12.61
CA LYS A 82 11.49 0.84 11.81
C LYS A 82 11.07 1.26 10.39
N SER A 83 9.97 0.74 9.88
CA SER A 83 9.52 1.01 8.50
C SER A 83 8.03 0.74 8.33
N ASN A 84 7.34 1.64 7.67
CA ASN A 84 5.93 1.48 7.31
C ASN A 84 5.72 0.65 6.02
N THR A 85 6.78 0.32 5.31
CA THR A 85 6.69 -0.35 4.02
C THR A 85 7.41 -1.69 3.98
N VAL A 86 8.39 -1.91 4.87
CA VAL A 86 9.22 -3.11 4.91
C VAL A 86 9.69 -3.49 3.50
N PHE A 87 9.21 -4.59 2.94
CA PHE A 87 9.54 -5.03 1.56
C PHE A 87 8.37 -4.85 0.58
N HIS A 88 7.31 -4.10 0.96
CA HIS A 88 6.19 -3.82 0.07
C HIS A 88 6.54 -2.84 -1.04
N SER A 89 5.76 -2.90 -2.12
CA SER A 89 5.93 -2.01 -3.28
C SER A 89 5.41 -0.60 -3.05
N ALA A 90 4.41 -0.44 -2.18
CA ALA A 90 3.67 0.80 -1.95
C ALA A 90 3.09 1.42 -3.23
N LEU A 91 2.69 0.60 -4.21
CA LEU A 91 2.16 1.05 -5.51
C LEU A 91 0.65 1.29 -5.52
N SER A 92 -0.06 0.93 -4.46
CA SER A 92 -1.52 1.00 -4.41
C SER A 92 -2.09 2.37 -4.80
N PRO A 93 -1.60 3.50 -4.26
CA PRO A 93 -2.08 4.83 -4.67
C PRO A 93 -1.84 5.10 -6.16
N LEU A 94 -0.73 4.63 -6.71
CA LEU A 94 -0.35 4.89 -8.11
C LEU A 94 -1.23 4.10 -9.08
N ILE A 95 -1.64 2.90 -8.69
CA ILE A 95 -2.59 2.09 -9.46
C ILE A 95 -3.99 2.70 -9.39
N ASN A 96 -4.42 3.11 -8.20
CA ASN A 96 -5.74 3.72 -8.00
C ASN A 96 -5.90 5.05 -8.74
N LEU A 97 -4.81 5.80 -8.91
CA LEU A 97 -4.79 7.05 -9.69
C LEU A 97 -4.54 6.83 -11.20
N GLY A 98 -4.41 5.58 -11.65
CA GLY A 98 -4.18 5.25 -13.06
C GLY A 98 -2.78 5.60 -13.58
N LEU A 99 -1.79 5.80 -12.67
CA LEU A 99 -0.39 5.96 -13.08
C LEU A 99 0.24 4.64 -13.53
N PHE A 100 -0.36 3.51 -13.13
CA PHE A 100 -0.06 2.17 -13.61
C PHE A 100 -1.33 1.37 -13.82
N THR A 101 -1.31 0.48 -14.79
CA THR A 101 -2.23 -0.66 -14.83
C THR A 101 -1.61 -1.86 -14.11
N PRO A 102 -2.42 -2.78 -13.58
CA PRO A 102 -1.91 -4.06 -13.05
C PRO A 102 -1.07 -4.83 -14.07
N GLU A 103 -1.47 -4.80 -15.35
CA GLU A 103 -0.77 -5.45 -16.45
C GLU A 103 0.68 -4.97 -16.59
N GLU A 104 0.91 -3.65 -16.59
CA GLU A 104 2.25 -3.07 -16.69
C GLU A 104 3.16 -3.52 -15.54
N ILE A 105 2.61 -3.68 -14.33
CA ILE A 105 3.35 -4.18 -13.18
C ILE A 105 3.71 -5.67 -13.38
N ILE A 106 2.77 -6.47 -13.87
CA ILE A 106 3.01 -7.89 -14.14
C ILE A 106 4.03 -8.08 -15.26
N GLU A 107 4.00 -7.26 -16.31
CA GLU A 107 5.02 -7.29 -17.36
C GLU A 107 6.43 -6.99 -16.83
N LYS A 108 6.55 -6.04 -15.92
CA LYS A 108 7.82 -5.76 -15.22
C LYS A 108 8.27 -6.94 -14.37
N LEU A 109 7.33 -7.57 -13.65
CA LEU A 109 7.60 -8.73 -12.81
C LEU A 109 8.11 -9.93 -13.64
N ARG A 110 7.52 -10.18 -14.81
CA ARG A 110 7.98 -11.24 -15.75
C ARG A 110 9.45 -11.10 -16.13
N LYS A 111 9.97 -9.89 -16.23
CA LYS A 111 11.40 -9.66 -16.57
C LYS A 111 12.38 -10.10 -15.48
N VAL A 112 11.89 -10.32 -14.28
CA VAL A 112 12.69 -10.71 -13.12
C VAL A 112 12.27 -12.06 -12.50
N GLU A 113 11.24 -12.73 -13.03
CA GLU A 113 10.67 -13.95 -12.45
C GLU A 113 11.69 -15.05 -12.18
N GLY A 114 12.61 -15.29 -13.10
CA GLY A 114 13.69 -16.30 -12.93
C GLY A 114 14.79 -15.90 -11.94
N LYS A 115 14.73 -14.69 -11.36
CA LYS A 115 15.74 -14.12 -10.44
C LYS A 115 15.23 -13.92 -9.02
N ILE A 116 13.97 -14.23 -8.78
CA ILE A 116 13.31 -14.04 -7.49
C ILE A 116 12.71 -15.35 -6.97
N PRO A 117 12.59 -15.53 -5.65
CA PRO A 117 11.98 -16.72 -5.08
C PRO A 117 10.51 -16.88 -5.48
N MET A 118 10.06 -18.12 -5.65
CA MET A 118 8.70 -18.44 -6.06
C MET A 118 7.63 -17.88 -5.09
N ASN A 119 7.90 -17.88 -3.79
CA ASN A 119 6.98 -17.31 -2.80
C ASN A 119 6.82 -15.79 -2.95
N SER A 120 7.87 -15.06 -3.36
CA SER A 120 7.79 -13.64 -3.65
C SER A 120 7.03 -13.39 -4.96
N LEU A 121 7.29 -14.19 -5.99
CA LEU A 121 6.61 -14.10 -7.28
C LEU A 121 5.10 -14.34 -7.12
N GLU A 122 4.74 -15.49 -6.59
CA GLU A 122 3.35 -15.91 -6.40
C GLU A 122 2.62 -14.97 -5.42
N GLY A 123 3.23 -14.66 -4.29
CA GLY A 123 2.64 -13.76 -3.30
C GLY A 123 2.35 -12.39 -3.90
N TYR A 124 3.28 -11.81 -4.65
CA TYR A 124 3.10 -10.49 -5.26
C TYR A 124 2.03 -10.49 -6.37
N ILE A 125 1.99 -11.53 -7.21
CA ILE A 125 0.93 -11.69 -8.23
C ILE A 125 -0.44 -11.73 -7.57
N ARG A 126 -0.59 -12.45 -6.46
CA ARG A 126 -1.86 -12.50 -5.71
C ARG A 126 -2.26 -11.13 -5.17
N GLN A 127 -1.33 -10.31 -4.71
CA GLN A 127 -1.64 -8.95 -4.28
C GLN A 127 -2.11 -8.07 -5.45
N ILE A 128 -1.48 -8.19 -6.61
CA ILE A 128 -1.81 -7.33 -7.77
C ILE A 128 -3.08 -7.77 -8.48
N ILE A 129 -3.27 -9.06 -8.70
CA ILE A 129 -4.41 -9.60 -9.46
C ILE A 129 -5.49 -10.16 -8.53
N GLY A 130 -5.12 -11.01 -7.57
CA GLY A 130 -6.07 -11.78 -6.76
C GLY A 130 -7.06 -10.90 -5.99
N TRP A 131 -6.57 -9.89 -5.29
CA TRP A 131 -7.45 -8.96 -4.57
C TRP A 131 -8.35 -8.15 -5.50
N ARG A 132 -7.86 -7.75 -6.67
CA ARG A 132 -8.67 -7.01 -7.64
C ARG A 132 -9.79 -7.86 -8.22
N GLU A 133 -9.51 -9.08 -8.59
CA GLU A 133 -10.54 -10.01 -9.09
C GLU A 133 -11.53 -10.39 -7.99
N PHE A 134 -11.07 -10.58 -6.75
CA PHE A 134 -11.95 -10.79 -5.61
C PHE A 134 -12.90 -9.60 -5.41
N MET A 135 -12.36 -8.38 -5.32
CA MET A 135 -13.16 -7.18 -5.13
C MET A 135 -14.12 -6.91 -6.30
N ARG A 136 -13.66 -7.17 -7.52
CA ARG A 136 -14.52 -7.11 -8.72
C ARG A 136 -15.66 -8.10 -8.65
N GLY A 137 -15.39 -9.34 -8.25
CA GLY A 137 -16.42 -10.37 -8.08
C GLY A 137 -17.44 -9.99 -7.01
N ILE A 138 -17.00 -9.46 -5.88
CA ILE A 138 -17.89 -8.95 -4.83
C ILE A 138 -18.75 -7.79 -5.36
N TYR A 139 -18.16 -6.81 -6.03
CA TYR A 139 -18.90 -5.68 -6.60
C TYR A 139 -19.95 -6.15 -7.61
N GLN A 140 -19.60 -7.02 -8.56
CA GLN A 140 -20.51 -7.49 -9.59
C GLN A 140 -21.69 -8.34 -9.09
N ASN A 141 -21.52 -9.04 -7.97
CA ASN A 141 -22.52 -10.00 -7.50
C ASN A 141 -23.24 -9.57 -6.20
N TYR A 142 -22.66 -8.61 -5.45
CA TYR A 142 -23.13 -8.28 -4.10
C TYR A 142 -23.19 -6.77 -3.81
N ASP A 143 -23.03 -5.88 -4.80
CA ASP A 143 -22.98 -4.43 -4.56
C ASP A 143 -24.24 -3.90 -3.88
N GLU A 144 -25.43 -4.29 -4.36
CA GLU A 144 -26.70 -3.91 -3.73
C GLU A 144 -26.79 -4.38 -2.27
N HIS A 145 -26.29 -5.57 -1.98
CA HIS A 145 -26.27 -6.10 -0.62
C HIS A 145 -25.32 -5.29 0.28
N LEU A 146 -24.15 -4.90 -0.22
CA LEU A 146 -23.18 -4.09 0.51
C LEU A 146 -23.69 -2.66 0.77
N GLU A 147 -24.38 -2.06 -0.19
CA GLU A 147 -24.93 -0.70 -0.05
C GLU A 147 -26.11 -0.64 0.90
N LYS A 148 -27.01 -1.62 0.83
CA LYS A 148 -28.32 -1.56 1.52
C LYS A 148 -28.32 -2.26 2.87
N ASN A 149 -27.31 -3.06 3.19
CA ASN A 149 -27.32 -3.89 4.38
C ASN A 149 -26.15 -3.63 5.32
N ASN A 150 -26.47 -3.52 6.58
CA ASN A 150 -25.51 -3.64 7.67
C ASN A 150 -25.53 -5.11 8.13
N PHE A 151 -24.77 -5.99 7.48
CA PHE A 151 -24.80 -7.43 7.69
C PHE A 151 -24.71 -7.86 9.16
N PHE A 152 -23.85 -7.19 9.94
CA PHE A 152 -23.70 -7.46 11.37
C PHE A 152 -24.65 -6.64 12.25
N ASN A 153 -25.52 -5.83 11.66
CA ASN A 153 -26.44 -4.95 12.39
C ASN A 153 -25.74 -4.05 13.43
N HIS A 154 -24.55 -3.57 13.12
CA HIS A 154 -23.76 -2.72 14.01
C HIS A 154 -24.39 -1.33 14.14
N LYS A 155 -24.65 -0.93 15.38
CA LYS A 155 -25.27 0.38 15.70
C LYS A 155 -24.33 1.34 16.44
N ARG A 156 -23.09 0.90 16.71
CA ARG A 156 -22.11 1.74 17.40
C ARG A 156 -21.62 2.87 16.48
N LYS A 157 -21.65 4.09 17.00
CA LYS A 157 -21.08 5.24 16.29
C LYS A 157 -19.56 5.23 16.42
N MET A 158 -18.86 5.59 15.35
CA MET A 158 -17.43 5.81 15.37
C MET A 158 -17.10 6.99 16.29
N LYS A 159 -16.17 6.79 17.22
CA LYS A 159 -15.72 7.83 18.15
C LYS A 159 -14.55 8.61 17.56
N THR A 160 -14.42 9.88 17.90
CA THR A 160 -13.36 10.77 17.41
C THR A 160 -11.94 10.27 17.73
N ASN A 161 -11.78 9.52 18.83
CA ASN A 161 -10.48 8.96 19.22
C ASN A 161 -9.89 7.96 18.20
N TRP A 162 -10.72 7.33 17.36
CA TRP A 162 -10.24 6.50 16.25
C TRP A 162 -9.50 7.33 15.20
N TYR A 163 -10.01 8.51 14.88
CA TYR A 163 -9.37 9.42 13.92
C TYR A 163 -8.12 10.11 14.49
N LYS A 164 -7.97 10.13 15.81
CA LYS A 164 -6.84 10.76 16.50
C LYS A 164 -5.74 9.78 16.88
N GLY A 165 -5.91 8.48 16.60
CA GLY A 165 -4.97 7.45 17.06
C GLY A 165 -4.85 7.43 18.59
N ASN A 166 -5.97 7.60 19.29
CA ASN A 166 -6.03 7.65 20.76
C ASN A 166 -7.20 6.79 21.27
N THR A 167 -7.18 5.53 20.91
CA THR A 167 -8.21 4.56 21.29
C THR A 167 -7.92 3.88 22.62
N GLY A 168 -6.67 3.91 23.07
CA GLY A 168 -6.13 3.13 24.17
C GLY A 168 -5.74 1.71 23.79
N LEU A 169 -5.84 1.37 22.49
CA LEU A 169 -5.41 0.09 21.95
C LEU A 169 -4.09 0.28 21.20
N HIS A 170 -2.99 0.00 21.87
CA HIS A 170 -1.63 0.28 21.38
C HIS A 170 -1.38 -0.12 19.91
N PRO A 171 -1.80 -1.31 19.42
CA PRO A 171 -1.58 -1.66 18.01
C PRO A 171 -2.33 -0.77 17.02
N LEU A 172 -3.48 -0.22 17.42
CA LEU A 172 -4.29 0.68 16.58
C LEU A 172 -3.78 2.11 16.63
N ASP A 173 -3.31 2.55 17.79
CA ASP A 173 -2.84 3.92 17.99
C ASP A 173 -1.46 4.14 17.34
N HIS A 174 -0.75 3.06 16.98
CA HIS A 174 0.54 3.06 16.28
C HIS A 174 0.48 2.67 14.79
N ALA A 175 -0.70 2.39 14.24
CA ALA A 175 -0.87 1.97 12.85
C ALA A 175 -0.76 3.12 11.83
#